data_d17f6c2e68192e8bbf3ee1178fef2f36
#
_entry.id   d17f6c2e68192e8bbf3ee1178fef2f36
#
_cell.length_a   1.000
_cell.length_b   1.000
_cell.length_c   1.000
_cell.angle_alpha   90.00
_cell.angle_beta   90.00
_cell.angle_gamma   90.00
#
_symmetry.space_group_name_H-M   'P 1'
#
loop_
_entity.id
_entity.type
_entity.pdbx_description
1 polymer ?
#
loop_
_entity_poly.entity_id
_entity_poly.type
_entity_poly.pdbx_seq_one_letter_code
_entity_poly.pdbx_strand_id
1 'polypeptide(L)'
;MSDTDQAEGGAAEGGAAPKGKLKLIIAAVAVVGILGLGTATWFVFFRGHGEEMHAEAAAPPKPSIFIEVPEMLVNLVGAPGERVQYLKAKIVLEVKEEKLVEAIKPSMPRVTDIFTTYLRELRPADLTGSAGLFRLKEELTRRVNTAISPSQVNAVLFKEIVVQ
;
A
#
# COMPACT_ATOMS: atom_id res chain seq x y z
N MET A 1 16.31 93.97 41.16
CA MET A 1 16.56 93.35 42.47
C MET A 1 16.79 91.89 42.12
N SER A 2 18.00 91.57 41.90
CA SER A 2 18.88 90.87 42.87
C SER A 2 18.53 89.38 42.95
N ASP A 3 19.26 88.43 42.82
CA ASP A 3 20.70 88.17 42.70
C ASP A 3 20.79 86.68 42.47
N THR A 4 21.65 86.23 41.60
CA THR A 4 22.86 85.53 41.99
C THR A 4 22.62 84.27 42.82
N ASP A 5 23.11 83.09 42.60
CA ASP A 5 24.47 82.73 42.26
C ASP A 5 24.52 81.17 42.12
N GLN A 6 25.40 80.73 41.24
CA GLN A 6 26.43 79.77 41.49
C GLN A 6 26.04 78.44 42.14
N ALA A 7 26.49 77.40 41.69
CA ALA A 7 27.69 76.84 41.12
C ALA A 7 27.85 75.43 41.62
N GLU A 8 28.56 74.69 40.79
CA GLU A 8 29.41 73.51 41.08
C GLU A 8 28.73 72.25 41.63
N GLY A 9 28.88 71.24 41.00
CA GLY A 9 30.10 70.54 40.67
C GLY A 9 30.04 69.21 41.32
N GLY A 10 30.27 68.20 40.63
CA GLY A 10 30.47 66.83 41.21
C GLY A 10 30.22 65.74 40.20
N ALA A 11 31.20 65.58 39.39
CA ALA A 11 32.02 64.39 39.21
C ALA A 11 31.26 63.05 39.12
N ALA A 12 31.28 62.59 37.95
CA ALA A 12 31.50 61.25 37.51
C ALA A 12 31.75 60.19 38.59
N GLU A 13 30.95 59.15 38.61
CA GLU A 13 31.49 57.81 38.85
C GLU A 13 30.87 56.84 37.88
N GLY A 14 31.72 56.41 36.97
CA GLY A 14 31.46 55.30 36.06
C GLY A 14 31.37 54.00 36.84
N GLY A 15 30.15 53.52 36.95
CA GLY A 15 29.89 52.15 37.35
C GLY A 15 30.30 51.23 36.23
N ALA A 16 31.50 50.70 36.32
CA ALA A 16 31.93 49.63 35.43
C ALA A 16 30.97 48.43 35.53
N ALA A 17 30.16 48.25 34.54
CA ALA A 17 29.34 47.06 34.40
C ALA A 17 30.28 45.82 34.40
N PRO A 18 30.04 44.82 35.27
CA PRO A 18 30.93 43.66 35.36
C PRO A 18 30.90 42.93 34.06
N LYS A 19 32.04 42.89 33.36
CA LYS A 19 32.26 42.22 32.06
C LYS A 19 31.90 40.74 32.06
N GLY A 20 31.63 40.13 33.22
CA GLY A 20 31.14 38.78 33.39
C GLY A 20 29.66 38.57 33.02
N LYS A 21 28.79 39.56 33.34
CA LYS A 21 27.34 39.45 33.07
C LYS A 21 27.01 39.59 31.58
N LEU A 22 27.80 40.42 30.86
CA LEU A 22 27.62 40.60 29.43
C LEU A 22 27.95 39.32 28.66
N LYS A 23 29.02 38.58 29.06
CA LYS A 23 29.36 37.29 28.48
C LYS A 23 28.30 36.23 28.75
N LEU A 24 27.70 36.23 29.94
CA LEU A 24 26.58 35.33 30.29
C LEU A 24 25.33 35.64 29.50
N ILE A 25 25.00 36.91 29.28
CA ILE A 25 23.85 37.32 28.47
C ILE A 25 24.06 36.94 27.01
N ILE A 26 25.26 37.15 26.46
CA ILE A 26 25.58 36.75 25.07
C ILE A 26 25.51 35.22 24.91
N ALA A 27 26.02 34.46 25.89
CA ALA A 27 25.93 33.01 25.88
C ALA A 27 24.46 32.53 25.96
N ALA A 28 23.63 33.15 26.80
CA ALA A 28 22.24 32.78 26.92
C ALA A 28 21.45 33.07 25.61
N VAL A 29 21.70 34.22 24.96
CA VAL A 29 21.07 34.58 23.69
C VAL A 29 21.53 33.62 22.56
N ALA A 30 22.81 33.22 22.55
CA ALA A 30 23.32 32.26 21.58
C ALA A 30 22.67 30.87 21.74
N VAL A 31 22.47 30.41 22.99
CA VAL A 31 21.80 29.13 23.27
C VAL A 31 20.33 29.15 22.84
N VAL A 32 19.62 30.24 23.13
CA VAL A 32 18.22 30.42 22.71
C VAL A 32 18.12 30.50 21.17
N GLY A 33 19.06 31.18 20.51
CA GLY A 33 19.13 31.25 19.05
C GLY A 33 19.37 29.90 18.41
N ILE A 34 20.27 29.09 18.96
CA ILE A 34 20.57 27.73 18.43
C ILE A 34 19.38 26.79 18.66
N LEU A 35 18.74 26.86 19.84
CA LEU A 35 17.52 26.08 20.12
C LEU A 35 16.34 26.50 19.23
N GLY A 36 16.17 27.81 19.00
CA GLY A 36 15.11 28.34 18.13
C GLY A 36 15.33 27.97 16.65
N LEU A 37 16.56 28.07 16.14
CA LEU A 37 16.90 27.64 14.77
C LEU A 37 16.81 26.13 14.62
N GLY A 38 17.24 25.36 15.63
CA GLY A 38 17.13 23.90 15.59
C GLY A 38 15.69 23.39 15.57
N THR A 39 14.81 24.00 16.38
CA THR A 39 13.39 23.62 16.39
C THR A 39 12.65 24.07 15.12
N ALA A 40 13.00 25.24 14.57
CA ALA A 40 12.42 25.72 13.32
C ALA A 40 12.84 24.83 12.13
N THR A 41 14.12 24.45 12.06
CA THR A 41 14.64 23.56 11.00
C THR A 41 14.03 22.16 11.14
N TRP A 42 13.94 21.65 12.37
CA TRP A 42 13.30 20.36 12.65
C TRP A 42 11.82 20.39 12.27
N PHE A 43 11.12 21.46 12.60
CA PHE A 43 9.69 21.64 12.31
C PHE A 43 9.43 21.79 10.81
N VAL A 44 10.26 22.52 10.08
CA VAL A 44 10.14 22.65 8.60
C VAL A 44 10.53 21.35 7.93
N PHE A 45 11.58 20.67 8.38
CA PHE A 45 12.03 19.41 7.81
C PHE A 45 11.06 18.26 8.09
N PHE A 46 10.49 18.20 9.31
CA PHE A 46 9.52 17.15 9.65
C PHE A 46 8.10 17.45 9.16
N ARG A 47 7.70 18.71 9.06
CA ARG A 47 6.43 19.08 8.42
C ARG A 47 6.47 19.08 6.90
N GLY A 48 7.64 19.29 6.32
CA GLY A 48 7.82 19.21 4.86
C GLY A 48 7.93 17.80 4.33
N HIS A 49 8.05 16.77 5.21
CA HIS A 49 7.94 15.36 4.89
C HIS A 49 6.64 14.72 5.42
N GLY A 50 5.66 15.55 5.80
CA GLY A 50 4.28 15.12 5.64
C GLY A 50 4.12 14.94 4.14
N GLU A 51 4.35 13.71 3.68
CA GLU A 51 3.87 13.24 2.42
C GLU A 51 2.50 13.91 2.21
N GLU A 52 2.44 14.84 1.26
CA GLU A 52 1.29 14.86 0.41
C GLU A 52 1.23 13.42 -0.15
N MET A 53 0.70 12.48 0.63
CA MET A 53 -0.21 11.53 0.05
C MET A 53 -1.20 12.43 -0.68
N HIS A 54 -0.88 12.73 -1.91
CA HIS A 54 -1.89 12.85 -2.90
C HIS A 54 -2.74 11.59 -2.68
N ALA A 55 -3.78 11.74 -1.87
CA ALA A 55 -5.01 11.09 -2.19
C ALA A 55 -5.33 11.69 -3.58
N GLU A 56 -4.57 11.20 -4.58
CA GLU A 56 -5.07 11.10 -5.93
C GLU A 56 -6.44 10.48 -5.68
N ALA A 57 -7.45 11.33 -5.72
CA ALA A 57 -8.83 10.94 -5.53
C ALA A 57 -8.96 9.75 -6.46
N ALA A 58 -8.88 8.55 -5.87
CA ALA A 58 -8.87 7.30 -6.61
C ALA A 58 -10.14 7.39 -7.44
N ALA A 59 -9.97 7.63 -8.74
CA ALA A 59 -11.09 7.66 -9.66
C ALA A 59 -11.93 6.44 -9.28
N PRO A 60 -13.24 6.58 -9.07
CA PRO A 60 -14.06 5.49 -8.56
C PRO A 60 -13.67 4.23 -9.32
N PRO A 61 -13.34 3.13 -8.64
CA PRO A 61 -12.80 1.94 -9.28
C PRO A 61 -13.74 1.58 -10.43
N LYS A 62 -13.22 1.53 -11.64
CA LYS A 62 -14.00 1.15 -12.81
C LYS A 62 -14.64 -0.20 -12.48
N PRO A 63 -15.94 -0.39 -12.74
CA PRO A 63 -16.61 -1.64 -12.41
C PRO A 63 -15.87 -2.80 -13.08
N SER A 64 -15.50 -3.79 -12.28
CA SER A 64 -14.88 -5.03 -12.79
C SER A 64 -15.89 -5.76 -13.67
N ILE A 65 -15.41 -6.31 -14.77
CA ILE A 65 -16.21 -7.10 -15.71
C ILE A 65 -15.86 -8.57 -15.51
N PHE A 66 -16.85 -9.43 -15.57
CA PHE A 66 -16.67 -10.85 -15.30
C PHE A 66 -17.01 -11.69 -16.54
N ILE A 67 -16.11 -12.63 -16.85
CA ILE A 67 -16.31 -13.63 -17.91
C ILE A 67 -16.56 -14.96 -17.23
N GLU A 68 -17.69 -15.57 -17.49
CA GLU A 68 -18.02 -16.89 -16.95
C GLU A 68 -17.27 -17.99 -17.72
N VAL A 69 -16.64 -18.89 -16.95
CA VAL A 69 -16.05 -20.12 -17.47
C VAL A 69 -17.09 -21.24 -17.35
N PRO A 70 -17.17 -22.17 -18.30
CA PRO A 70 -18.06 -23.32 -18.17
C PRO A 70 -17.82 -24.08 -16.86
N GLU A 71 -18.90 -24.60 -16.28
CA GLU A 71 -18.82 -25.42 -15.08
C GLU A 71 -17.92 -26.64 -15.32
N MET A 72 -17.06 -26.92 -14.36
CA MET A 72 -16.12 -28.04 -14.44
C MET A 72 -16.38 -29.03 -13.32
N LEU A 73 -16.40 -30.31 -13.70
CA LEU A 73 -16.42 -31.42 -12.76
C LEU A 73 -15.18 -32.29 -13.04
N VAL A 74 -14.31 -32.39 -12.06
CA VAL A 74 -13.05 -33.14 -12.19
C VAL A 74 -12.88 -34.08 -11.01
N ASN A 75 -12.21 -35.21 -11.22
CA ASN A 75 -11.77 -36.09 -10.12
C ASN A 75 -10.47 -35.56 -9.52
N LEU A 76 -10.38 -35.55 -8.19
CA LEU A 76 -9.17 -35.21 -7.45
C LEU A 76 -8.25 -36.42 -7.30
N VAL A 77 -6.97 -36.16 -7.09
CA VAL A 77 -5.99 -37.19 -6.77
C VAL A 77 -6.21 -37.67 -5.35
N GLY A 78 -6.66 -38.92 -5.18
CA GLY A 78 -6.78 -39.59 -3.90
C GLY A 78 -5.58 -40.49 -3.60
N ALA A 79 -5.47 -40.93 -2.32
CA ALA A 79 -4.53 -41.98 -1.96
C ALA A 79 -4.99 -43.36 -2.47
N PRO A 80 -4.07 -44.31 -2.71
CA PRO A 80 -4.45 -45.66 -3.10
C PRO A 80 -5.44 -46.30 -2.10
N GLY A 81 -6.59 -46.73 -2.59
CA GLY A 81 -7.65 -47.35 -1.76
C GLY A 81 -8.67 -46.35 -1.17
N GLU A 82 -8.51 -45.06 -1.36
CA GLU A 82 -9.52 -44.05 -1.01
C GLU A 82 -10.63 -43.96 -2.07
N ARG A 83 -11.80 -43.50 -1.63
CA ARG A 83 -12.89 -43.21 -2.58
C ARG A 83 -12.50 -42.04 -3.49
N VAL A 84 -12.87 -42.14 -4.74
CA VAL A 84 -12.69 -41.04 -5.70
C VAL A 84 -13.54 -39.87 -5.25
N GLN A 85 -12.89 -38.72 -5.08
CA GLN A 85 -13.55 -37.46 -4.77
C GLN A 85 -13.60 -36.58 -6.03
N TYR A 86 -14.69 -35.90 -6.19
CA TYR A 86 -14.91 -35.00 -7.33
C TYR A 86 -14.91 -33.56 -6.86
N LEU A 87 -14.29 -32.71 -7.64
CA LEU A 87 -14.35 -31.26 -7.47
C LEU A 87 -15.30 -30.66 -8.52
N LYS A 88 -16.34 -30.02 -8.04
CA LYS A 88 -17.22 -29.18 -8.85
C LYS A 88 -16.80 -27.72 -8.67
N ALA A 89 -16.47 -27.05 -9.77
CA ALA A 89 -16.04 -25.66 -9.73
C ALA A 89 -16.79 -24.79 -10.75
N LYS A 90 -17.33 -23.65 -10.28
CA LYS A 90 -17.83 -22.58 -11.13
C LYS A 90 -16.90 -21.38 -10.97
N ILE A 91 -16.27 -21.01 -12.07
CA ILE A 91 -15.20 -20.01 -12.10
C ILE A 91 -15.63 -18.81 -12.94
N VAL A 92 -15.19 -17.63 -12.53
CA VAL A 92 -15.29 -16.40 -13.33
C VAL A 92 -13.92 -15.74 -13.39
N LEU A 93 -13.63 -15.13 -14.53
CA LEU A 93 -12.43 -14.33 -14.77
C LEU A 93 -12.79 -12.87 -14.61
N GLU A 94 -12.06 -12.17 -13.76
CA GLU A 94 -12.20 -10.72 -13.59
C GLU A 94 -11.29 -9.99 -14.58
N VAL A 95 -11.84 -9.04 -15.32
CA VAL A 95 -11.11 -8.19 -16.27
C VAL A 95 -11.40 -6.72 -16.05
N LYS A 96 -10.45 -5.85 -16.38
CA LYS A 96 -10.56 -4.39 -16.17
C LYS A 96 -11.38 -3.68 -17.24
N GLU A 97 -11.41 -4.22 -18.44
CA GLU A 97 -11.96 -3.53 -19.61
C GLU A 97 -12.78 -4.48 -20.47
N GLU A 98 -13.86 -3.97 -21.02
CA GLU A 98 -14.77 -4.74 -21.87
C GLU A 98 -14.09 -5.27 -23.15
N LYS A 99 -13.13 -4.53 -23.69
CA LYS A 99 -12.32 -4.95 -24.83
C LYS A 99 -11.59 -6.27 -24.60
N LEU A 100 -11.19 -6.54 -23.35
CA LEU A 100 -10.51 -7.79 -22.99
C LEU A 100 -11.46 -8.98 -23.05
N VAL A 101 -12.77 -8.78 -22.83
CA VAL A 101 -13.77 -9.84 -22.95
C VAL A 101 -13.76 -10.42 -24.37
N GLU A 102 -13.81 -9.54 -25.37
CA GLU A 102 -13.81 -9.96 -26.78
C GLU A 102 -12.48 -10.63 -27.19
N ALA A 103 -11.36 -10.14 -26.66
CA ALA A 103 -10.06 -10.71 -26.93
C ALA A 103 -9.84 -12.08 -26.25
N ILE A 104 -10.47 -12.31 -25.08
CA ILE A 104 -10.30 -13.55 -24.31
C ILE A 104 -11.29 -14.65 -24.75
N LYS A 105 -12.51 -14.28 -25.17
CA LYS A 105 -13.53 -15.23 -25.60
C LYS A 105 -13.03 -16.33 -26.58
N PRO A 106 -12.27 -16.01 -27.63
CA PRO A 106 -11.75 -17.04 -28.54
C PRO A 106 -10.80 -18.03 -27.87
N SER A 107 -10.16 -17.62 -26.78
CA SER A 107 -9.20 -18.43 -26.02
C SER A 107 -9.85 -19.26 -24.89
N MET A 108 -11.17 -19.15 -24.69
CA MET A 108 -11.88 -19.86 -23.62
C MET A 108 -11.70 -21.37 -23.62
N PRO A 109 -11.69 -22.07 -24.76
CA PRO A 109 -11.42 -23.51 -24.76
C PRO A 109 -10.06 -23.84 -24.16
N ARG A 110 -9.03 -23.04 -24.45
CA ARG A 110 -7.69 -23.19 -23.89
C ARG A 110 -7.65 -22.90 -22.39
N VAL A 111 -8.37 -21.88 -21.94
CA VAL A 111 -8.50 -21.57 -20.51
C VAL A 111 -9.16 -22.74 -19.76
N THR A 112 -10.24 -23.29 -20.31
CA THR A 112 -10.96 -24.44 -19.73
C THR A 112 -10.06 -25.67 -19.66
N ASP A 113 -9.28 -25.95 -20.69
CA ASP A 113 -8.33 -27.06 -20.72
C ASP A 113 -7.26 -26.93 -19.62
N ILE A 114 -6.67 -25.74 -19.47
CA ILE A 114 -5.66 -25.46 -18.44
C ILE A 114 -6.27 -25.66 -17.04
N PHE A 115 -7.48 -25.17 -16.81
CA PHE A 115 -8.15 -25.35 -15.53
C PHE A 115 -8.44 -26.82 -15.25
N THR A 116 -9.02 -27.52 -16.21
CA THR A 116 -9.34 -28.94 -16.06
C THR A 116 -8.09 -29.77 -15.78
N THR A 117 -7.01 -29.53 -16.50
CA THR A 117 -5.74 -30.22 -16.32
C THR A 117 -5.18 -29.97 -14.93
N TYR A 118 -5.09 -28.71 -14.50
CA TYR A 118 -4.53 -28.36 -13.20
C TYR A 118 -5.40 -28.83 -12.03
N LEU A 119 -6.73 -28.67 -12.12
CA LEU A 119 -7.64 -29.09 -11.06
C LEU A 119 -7.60 -30.60 -10.83
N ARG A 120 -7.31 -31.41 -11.87
CA ARG A 120 -7.13 -32.88 -11.75
C ARG A 120 -5.86 -33.28 -11.02
N GLU A 121 -4.87 -32.42 -10.92
CA GLU A 121 -3.62 -32.68 -10.20
C GLU A 121 -3.75 -32.42 -8.70
N LEU A 122 -4.83 -31.74 -8.27
CA LEU A 122 -5.03 -31.36 -6.88
C LEU A 122 -5.52 -32.52 -6.02
N ARG A 123 -5.10 -32.48 -4.76
CA ARG A 123 -5.62 -33.36 -3.70
C ARG A 123 -6.67 -32.60 -2.89
N PRO A 124 -7.61 -33.30 -2.25
CA PRO A 124 -8.58 -32.66 -1.35
C PRO A 124 -7.95 -31.77 -0.28
N ALA A 125 -6.77 -32.17 0.23
CA ALA A 125 -6.00 -31.41 1.22
C ALA A 125 -5.53 -30.04 0.69
N ASP A 126 -5.26 -29.89 -0.63
CA ASP A 126 -4.80 -28.67 -1.25
C ASP A 126 -5.90 -27.61 -1.29
N LEU A 127 -7.16 -28.02 -1.19
CA LEU A 127 -8.34 -27.17 -1.22
C LEU A 127 -8.82 -26.80 0.19
N THR A 128 -8.14 -27.29 1.23
CA THR A 128 -8.57 -27.08 2.60
C THR A 128 -8.13 -25.71 3.13
N GLY A 129 -9.08 -24.99 3.72
CA GLY A 129 -8.86 -23.68 4.33
C GLY A 129 -8.67 -22.53 3.34
N SER A 130 -8.63 -21.33 3.88
CA SER A 130 -8.50 -20.09 3.07
C SER A 130 -7.16 -19.99 2.33
N ALA A 131 -6.09 -20.48 2.95
CA ALA A 131 -4.75 -20.45 2.35
C ALA A 131 -4.62 -21.36 1.12
N GLY A 132 -5.29 -22.52 1.12
CA GLY A 132 -5.34 -23.41 -0.04
C GLY A 132 -6.07 -22.78 -1.20
N LEU A 133 -7.26 -22.23 -0.94
CA LEU A 133 -8.07 -21.56 -1.96
C LEU A 133 -7.39 -20.30 -2.51
N PHE A 134 -6.67 -19.55 -1.68
CA PHE A 134 -5.90 -18.39 -2.12
C PHE A 134 -4.80 -18.79 -3.10
N ARG A 135 -3.99 -19.78 -2.74
CA ARG A 135 -2.94 -20.33 -3.63
C ARG A 135 -3.50 -20.85 -4.94
N LEU A 136 -4.64 -21.53 -4.87
CA LEU A 136 -5.33 -22.02 -6.07
C LEU A 136 -5.72 -20.87 -7.00
N LYS A 137 -6.33 -19.82 -6.48
CA LYS A 137 -6.69 -18.62 -7.27
C LYS A 137 -5.48 -17.97 -7.93
N GLU A 138 -4.41 -17.78 -7.19
CA GLU A 138 -3.18 -17.18 -7.72
C GLU A 138 -2.56 -18.03 -8.84
N GLU A 139 -2.47 -19.34 -8.63
CA GLU A 139 -1.91 -20.27 -9.61
C GLU A 139 -2.74 -20.33 -10.89
N LEU A 140 -4.08 -20.38 -10.77
CA LEU A 140 -4.97 -20.35 -11.93
C LEU A 140 -4.86 -19.02 -12.67
N THR A 141 -4.78 -17.90 -11.96
CA THR A 141 -4.60 -16.57 -12.57
C THR A 141 -3.29 -16.50 -13.35
N ARG A 142 -2.19 -16.98 -12.77
CA ARG A 142 -0.89 -17.02 -13.42
C ARG A 142 -0.90 -17.86 -14.69
N ARG A 143 -1.48 -19.08 -14.63
CA ARG A 143 -1.57 -20.01 -15.79
C ARG A 143 -2.41 -19.44 -16.92
N VAL A 144 -3.56 -18.86 -16.59
CA VAL A 144 -4.41 -18.20 -17.58
C VAL A 144 -3.68 -17.05 -18.24
N ASN A 145 -3.07 -16.16 -17.48
CA ASN A 145 -2.34 -15.00 -18.03
C ASN A 145 -1.19 -15.40 -18.95
N THR A 146 -0.52 -16.50 -18.64
CA THR A 146 0.50 -17.07 -19.55
C THR A 146 -0.11 -17.55 -20.86
N ALA A 147 -1.29 -18.16 -20.80
CA ALA A 147 -1.93 -18.79 -21.97
C ALA A 147 -2.64 -17.80 -22.90
N ILE A 148 -3.17 -16.70 -22.36
CA ILE A 148 -3.93 -15.68 -23.11
C ILE A 148 -3.09 -14.47 -23.49
N SER A 149 -1.78 -14.48 -23.18
CA SER A 149 -0.88 -13.37 -23.54
C SER A 149 -1.04 -12.98 -25.01
N PRO A 150 -1.10 -11.67 -25.35
CA PRO A 150 -0.83 -10.49 -24.52
C PRO A 150 -2.00 -10.00 -23.66
N SER A 151 -3.21 -10.59 -23.77
CA SER A 151 -4.33 -10.27 -22.89
C SER A 151 -4.06 -10.73 -21.45
N GLN A 152 -4.74 -10.11 -20.50
CA GLN A 152 -4.58 -10.44 -19.08
C GLN A 152 -5.92 -10.37 -18.34
N VAL A 153 -6.10 -11.30 -17.38
CA VAL A 153 -7.15 -11.22 -16.38
C VAL A 153 -6.58 -10.68 -15.06
N ASN A 154 -7.39 -9.95 -14.30
CA ASN A 154 -7.00 -9.46 -12.99
C ASN A 154 -6.92 -10.57 -11.96
N ALA A 155 -7.96 -11.39 -11.94
CA ALA A 155 -8.10 -12.46 -10.98
C ALA A 155 -9.00 -13.58 -11.51
N VAL A 156 -8.77 -14.76 -10.98
CA VAL A 156 -9.68 -15.90 -11.08
C VAL A 156 -10.49 -15.97 -9.79
N LEU A 157 -11.81 -15.99 -9.91
CA LEU A 157 -12.73 -16.04 -8.78
C LEU A 157 -13.59 -17.30 -8.85
N PHE A 158 -13.93 -17.86 -7.69
CA PHE A 158 -14.84 -18.99 -7.57
C PHE A 158 -16.23 -18.50 -7.19
N LYS A 159 -17.22 -18.77 -8.03
CA LYS A 159 -18.64 -18.62 -7.66
C LYS A 159 -19.10 -19.77 -6.78
N GLU A 160 -18.58 -20.97 -7.07
CA GLU A 160 -18.88 -22.18 -6.33
C GLU A 160 -17.68 -23.12 -6.39
N ILE A 161 -17.34 -23.74 -5.28
CA ILE A 161 -16.34 -24.80 -5.18
C ILE A 161 -16.85 -25.84 -4.17
N VAL A 162 -17.06 -27.07 -4.63
CA VAL A 162 -17.61 -28.16 -3.83
C VAL A 162 -16.79 -29.43 -4.08
N VAL A 163 -16.32 -30.06 -3.00
CA VAL A 163 -15.71 -31.39 -3.04
C VAL A 163 -16.75 -32.41 -2.56
N GLN A 164 -17.00 -33.45 -3.32
CA GLN A 164 -17.99 -34.48 -3.07
C GLN A 164 -17.49 -35.88 -3.41
#